data_93e3b5249cdaeb826d4b31d104110d3f
#
_entry.id   93e3b5249cdaeb826d4b31d104110d3f
#
_cell.length_a   1.000
_cell.length_b   1.000
_cell.length_c   1.000
_cell.angle_alpha   90.00
_cell.angle_beta   90.00
_cell.angle_gamma   90.00
#
_symmetry.space_group_name_H-M   'P 1'
#
loop_
_entity.id
_entity.type
_entity.pdbx_description
1 polymer ?
#
loop_
_entity_poly.entity_id
_entity_poly.type
_entity_poly.pdbx_seq_one_letter_code
_entity_poly.pdbx_strand_id
1 'polypeptide(L)'
;MMENELLFLGLLKDSPKHGYEIKRLIKKNIFPFIKIDSTSIYYPLKKLEKKGLITKSASKAGRRPEKFTYQLTSKGENRFNELLEQSLVTIERPFFNIDLALYFISYLRPAQAKRRLSIRLNLLRKLENQILNLRRNFKTSDPNLTSILKHNFNLLKAEIDSLSDLLSSIS
;
A
#
# COMPACT_ATOMS: atom_id res chain seq x y z
N MET A 1 -6.08 -9.59 -4.03
CA MET A 1 -7.28 -10.03 -3.22
C MET A 1 -6.87 -10.47 -1.82
N MET A 2 -5.71 -11.14 -1.68
CA MET A 2 -5.10 -11.58 -0.42
C MET A 2 -4.67 -10.40 0.47
N GLU A 3 -4.06 -9.38 -0.12
CA GLU A 3 -3.61 -8.15 0.56
C GLU A 3 -4.71 -7.40 1.31
N ASN A 4 -5.89 -7.28 0.70
CA ASN A 4 -7.04 -6.63 1.36
C ASN A 4 -7.53 -7.44 2.57
N GLU A 5 -7.52 -8.78 2.48
CA GLU A 5 -7.94 -9.66 3.59
C GLU A 5 -6.97 -9.52 4.76
N LEU A 6 -5.65 -9.63 4.49
CA LEU A 6 -4.60 -9.43 5.50
C LEU A 6 -4.71 -8.06 6.17
N LEU A 7 -4.89 -7.00 5.39
CA LEU A 7 -4.99 -5.64 5.91
C LEU A 7 -6.17 -5.47 6.88
N PHE A 8 -7.39 -5.85 6.45
CA PHE A 8 -8.57 -5.62 7.29
C PHE A 8 -8.57 -6.48 8.55
N LEU A 9 -8.08 -7.73 8.47
CA LEU A 9 -7.93 -8.57 9.65
C LEU A 9 -6.87 -8.00 10.59
N GLY A 10 -5.72 -7.53 10.06
CA GLY A 10 -4.66 -6.91 10.84
C GLY A 10 -5.10 -5.62 11.54
N LEU A 11 -5.90 -4.78 10.87
CA LEU A 11 -6.44 -3.56 11.50
C LEU A 11 -7.38 -3.86 12.67
N LEU A 12 -7.99 -5.05 12.71
CA LEU A 12 -8.91 -5.49 13.77
C LEU A 12 -8.22 -6.35 14.85
N LYS A 13 -6.91 -6.67 14.69
CA LYS A 13 -6.18 -7.58 15.58
C LYS A 13 -6.14 -7.07 17.02
N ASP A 14 -5.88 -5.78 17.21
CA ASP A 14 -5.68 -5.22 18.55
C ASP A 14 -6.99 -4.92 19.29
N SER A 15 -8.03 -4.51 18.58
CA SER A 15 -9.31 -4.12 19.19
C SER A 15 -10.42 -4.01 18.15
N PRO A 16 -11.68 -4.18 18.56
CA PRO A 16 -12.84 -3.86 17.74
C PRO A 16 -12.80 -2.39 17.26
N LYS A 17 -13.21 -2.13 16.01
CA LYS A 17 -13.18 -0.79 15.44
C LYS A 17 -14.45 -0.47 14.66
N HIS A 18 -14.82 0.80 14.67
CA HIS A 18 -15.88 1.31 13.79
C HIS A 18 -15.37 1.47 12.34
N GLY A 19 -16.26 1.38 11.36
CA GLY A 19 -15.91 1.53 9.95
C GLY A 19 -15.17 2.83 9.65
N TYR A 20 -15.57 3.96 10.25
CA TYR A 20 -14.88 5.24 10.05
C TYR A 20 -13.46 5.26 10.63
N GLU A 21 -13.19 4.52 11.71
CA GLU A 21 -11.85 4.38 12.30
C GLU A 21 -10.94 3.59 11.38
N ILE A 22 -11.44 2.47 10.83
CA ILE A 22 -10.73 1.68 9.82
C ILE A 22 -10.35 2.56 8.63
N LYS A 23 -11.30 3.35 8.11
CA LYS A 23 -11.05 4.27 7.00
C LYS A 23 -9.97 5.31 7.34
N ARG A 24 -10.00 5.84 8.56
CA ARG A 24 -9.01 6.81 9.04
C ARG A 24 -7.61 6.19 9.17
N LEU A 25 -7.51 4.96 9.72
CA LEU A 25 -6.25 4.25 9.87
C LEU A 25 -5.60 3.93 8.51
N ILE A 26 -6.40 3.46 7.55
CA ILE A 26 -5.93 3.22 6.18
C ILE A 26 -5.34 4.50 5.59
N LYS A 27 -6.08 5.62 5.66
CA LYS A 27 -5.63 6.89 5.11
C LYS A 27 -4.36 7.43 5.79
N LYS A 28 -4.27 7.32 7.11
CA LYS A 28 -3.19 7.93 7.89
C LYS A 28 -1.90 7.12 7.87
N ASN A 29 -1.98 5.81 8.05
CA ASN A 29 -0.81 5.00 8.37
C ASN A 29 -0.33 4.10 7.22
N ILE A 30 -1.21 3.71 6.30
CA ILE A 30 -0.96 2.61 5.35
C ILE A 30 -1.00 3.09 3.91
N PHE A 31 -1.79 4.11 3.61
CA PHE A 31 -2.03 4.61 2.25
C PHE A 31 -0.77 4.96 1.43
N PRO A 32 0.32 5.49 2.00
CA PRO A 32 1.53 5.78 1.21
C PRO A 32 2.22 4.52 0.66
N PHE A 33 1.97 3.35 1.26
CA PHE A 33 2.72 2.13 0.98
C PHE A 33 1.91 1.02 0.32
N ILE A 34 0.57 1.10 0.39
CA ILE A 34 -0.32 0.05 -0.11
C ILE A 34 -1.37 0.69 -1.03
N LYS A 35 -1.43 0.20 -2.27
CA LYS A 35 -2.44 0.61 -3.24
C LYS A 35 -3.78 0.01 -2.86
N ILE A 36 -4.57 0.73 -2.06
CA ILE A 36 -5.92 0.33 -1.68
C ILE A 36 -6.91 1.25 -2.38
N ASP A 37 -7.90 0.64 -3.01
CA ASP A 37 -9.08 1.38 -3.43
C ASP A 37 -9.88 1.76 -2.17
N SER A 38 -9.62 2.95 -1.65
CA SER A 38 -10.24 3.48 -0.43
C SER A 38 -11.68 3.95 -0.64
N THR A 39 -12.22 3.81 -1.86
CA THR A 39 -13.57 4.29 -2.17
C THR A 39 -14.65 3.47 -1.47
N SER A 40 -14.41 2.20 -1.20
CA SER A 40 -15.35 1.38 -0.43
C SER A 40 -14.66 0.38 0.48
N ILE A 41 -14.54 0.71 1.77
CA ILE A 41 -14.09 -0.22 2.82
C ILE A 41 -15.19 -1.23 3.19
N TYR A 42 -16.44 -0.91 2.91
CA TYR A 42 -17.59 -1.71 3.37
C TYR A 42 -17.74 -3.02 2.60
N TYR A 43 -17.36 -3.05 1.33
CA TYR A 43 -17.40 -4.28 0.54
C TYR A 43 -16.44 -5.35 1.06
N PRO A 44 -15.15 -5.08 1.30
CA PRO A 44 -14.25 -6.03 1.96
C PRO A 44 -14.75 -6.49 3.33
N LEU A 45 -15.22 -5.57 4.20
CA LEU A 45 -15.74 -5.93 5.52
C LEU A 45 -16.95 -6.88 5.44
N LYS A 46 -17.91 -6.60 4.54
CA LYS A 46 -19.06 -7.50 4.31
C LYS A 46 -18.63 -8.89 3.83
N LYS A 47 -17.58 -8.97 3.01
CA LYS A 47 -17.02 -10.24 2.54
C LYS A 47 -16.38 -11.04 3.68
N LEU A 48 -15.64 -10.36 4.58
CA LEU A 48 -15.03 -10.99 5.74
C LEU A 48 -16.08 -11.49 6.75
N GLU A 49 -17.14 -10.70 6.97
CA GLU A 49 -18.28 -11.06 7.80
C GLU A 49 -18.97 -12.32 7.25
N LYS A 50 -19.26 -12.37 5.93
CA LYS A 50 -19.84 -13.56 5.28
C LYS A 50 -18.99 -14.83 5.41
N LYS A 51 -17.66 -14.67 5.47
CA LYS A 51 -16.72 -15.78 5.70
C LYS A 51 -16.62 -16.19 7.17
N GLY A 52 -17.26 -15.45 8.08
CA GLY A 52 -17.18 -15.66 9.53
C GLY A 52 -15.82 -15.29 10.12
N LEU A 53 -15.01 -14.46 9.42
CA LEU A 53 -13.70 -14.01 9.89
C LEU A 53 -13.79 -12.81 10.81
N ILE A 54 -14.86 -12.03 10.70
CA ILE A 54 -15.19 -10.93 11.59
C ILE A 54 -16.68 -10.98 11.96
N THR A 55 -17.02 -10.37 13.09
CA THR A 55 -18.41 -10.09 13.48
C THR A 55 -18.69 -8.61 13.32
N LYS A 56 -19.96 -8.29 13.07
CA LYS A 56 -20.49 -6.93 13.01
C LYS A 56 -21.57 -6.78 14.06
N SER A 57 -21.40 -5.85 14.97
CA SER A 57 -22.41 -5.48 15.97
C SER A 57 -22.89 -4.06 15.70
N ALA A 58 -24.20 -3.85 15.86
CA ALA A 58 -24.82 -2.54 15.76
C ALA A 58 -24.93 -1.94 17.16
N SER A 59 -24.50 -0.69 17.33
CA SER A 59 -24.77 0.09 18.54
C SER A 59 -25.59 1.32 18.17
N LYS A 60 -26.75 1.47 18.81
CA LYS A 60 -27.61 2.63 18.65
C LYS A 60 -27.69 3.37 19.99
N ALA A 61 -27.18 4.57 20.05
CA ALA A 61 -27.29 5.43 21.22
C ALA A 61 -28.31 6.55 20.95
N GLY A 62 -29.53 6.36 21.40
CA GLY A 62 -30.62 7.36 21.30
C GLY A 62 -30.99 7.67 19.85
N ARG A 63 -31.12 8.99 19.51
CA ARG A 63 -31.48 9.49 18.16
C ARG A 63 -30.30 9.55 17.18
N ARG A 64 -29.10 9.07 17.55
CA ARG A 64 -27.94 9.10 16.66
C ARG A 64 -28.01 7.99 15.60
N PRO A 65 -27.41 8.18 14.41
CA PRO A 65 -27.33 7.15 13.40
C PRO A 65 -26.67 5.89 13.96
N GLU A 66 -27.13 4.74 13.52
CA GLU A 66 -26.59 3.43 13.90
C GLU A 66 -25.12 3.32 13.52
N LYS A 67 -24.29 2.93 14.48
CA LYS A 67 -22.84 2.71 14.27
C LYS A 67 -22.57 1.23 14.30
N PHE A 68 -21.80 0.78 13.31
CA PHE A 68 -21.34 -0.61 13.25
C PHE A 68 -19.92 -0.74 13.76
N THR A 69 -19.73 -1.68 14.69
CA THR A 69 -18.43 -2.10 15.21
C THR A 69 -18.09 -3.45 14.62
N TYR A 70 -16.87 -3.58 14.14
CA TYR A 70 -16.32 -4.81 13.56
C TYR A 70 -15.29 -5.39 14.52
N GLN A 71 -15.33 -6.70 14.72
CA GLN A 71 -14.45 -7.43 15.63
C GLN A 71 -13.94 -8.71 14.97
N LEU A 72 -12.68 -9.03 15.20
CA LEU A 72 -12.05 -10.26 14.73
C LEU A 72 -12.62 -11.46 15.47
N THR A 73 -12.87 -12.57 14.75
CA THR A 73 -13.21 -13.86 15.33
C THR A 73 -11.96 -14.71 15.50
N SER A 74 -12.03 -15.81 16.30
CA SER A 74 -10.92 -16.79 16.40
C SER A 74 -10.55 -17.37 15.04
N LYS A 75 -11.55 -17.61 14.15
CA LYS A 75 -11.31 -18.03 12.77
C LYS A 75 -10.59 -16.93 11.97
N GLY A 76 -10.95 -15.67 12.16
CA GLY A 76 -10.30 -14.53 11.53
C GLY A 76 -8.87 -14.35 12.01
N GLU A 77 -8.59 -14.61 13.28
CA GLU A 77 -7.25 -14.55 13.85
C GLU A 77 -6.34 -15.63 13.25
N ASN A 78 -6.78 -16.86 13.16
CA ASN A 78 -6.04 -17.94 12.51
C ASN A 78 -5.77 -17.59 11.03
N ARG A 79 -6.79 -17.08 10.34
CA ARG A 79 -6.64 -16.67 8.94
C ARG A 79 -5.66 -15.50 8.75
N PHE A 80 -5.64 -14.55 9.68
CA PHE A 80 -4.65 -13.46 9.67
C PHE A 80 -3.22 -14.01 9.77
N ASN A 81 -2.96 -14.92 10.70
CA ASN A 81 -1.64 -15.51 10.89
C ASN A 81 -1.19 -16.29 9.65
N GLU A 82 -2.06 -17.13 9.07
CA GLU A 82 -1.79 -17.84 7.82
C GLU A 82 -1.42 -16.90 6.67
N LEU A 83 -2.19 -15.82 6.50
CA LEU A 83 -1.95 -14.84 5.43
C LEU A 83 -0.65 -14.08 5.66
N LEU A 84 -0.33 -13.74 6.91
CA LEU A 84 0.91 -13.06 7.26
C LEU A 84 2.11 -13.94 6.93
N GLU A 85 2.12 -15.20 7.35
CA GLU A 85 3.18 -16.15 7.04
C GLU A 85 3.33 -16.36 5.52
N GLN A 86 2.21 -16.56 4.81
CA GLN A 86 2.22 -16.70 3.36
C GLN A 86 2.80 -15.47 2.66
N SER A 87 2.42 -14.26 3.11
CA SER A 87 2.91 -13.01 2.51
C SER A 87 4.42 -12.81 2.67
N LEU A 88 5.02 -13.37 3.73
CA LEU A 88 6.47 -13.28 3.94
C LEU A 88 7.29 -14.17 3.01
N VAL A 89 6.69 -15.27 2.52
CA VAL A 89 7.39 -16.22 1.63
C VAL A 89 6.96 -16.12 0.17
N THR A 90 5.84 -15.45 -0.10
CA THR A 90 5.36 -15.26 -1.47
C THR A 90 6.23 -14.24 -2.19
N ILE A 91 6.86 -14.68 -3.28
CA ILE A 91 7.65 -13.80 -4.14
C ILE A 91 6.75 -13.28 -5.26
N GLU A 92 6.38 -12.01 -5.16
CA GLU A 92 5.73 -11.30 -6.26
C GLU A 92 6.76 -10.36 -6.90
N ARG A 93 7.14 -10.67 -8.14
CA ARG A 93 8.00 -9.76 -8.90
C ARG A 93 7.16 -8.60 -9.39
N PRO A 94 7.48 -7.34 -9.04
CA PRO A 94 6.75 -6.20 -9.55
C PRO A 94 6.97 -6.09 -11.07
N PHE A 95 5.87 -6.03 -11.83
CA PHE A 95 5.91 -5.68 -13.24
C PHE A 95 5.76 -4.18 -13.38
N PHE A 96 6.79 -3.53 -13.90
CA PHE A 96 6.76 -2.10 -14.13
C PHE A 96 6.27 -1.82 -15.55
N ASN A 97 5.25 -0.98 -15.68
CA ASN A 97 4.75 -0.56 -17.01
C ASN A 97 5.84 0.11 -17.86
N ILE A 98 6.89 0.62 -17.22
CA ILE A 98 8.04 1.22 -17.91
C ILE A 98 8.81 0.19 -18.73
N ASP A 99 8.90 -1.07 -18.29
CA ASP A 99 9.66 -2.12 -18.98
C ASP A 99 9.12 -2.33 -20.40
N LEU A 100 7.78 -2.34 -20.55
CA LEU A 100 7.15 -2.42 -21.87
C LEU A 100 7.44 -1.19 -22.72
N ALA A 101 7.43 -0.01 -22.13
CA ALA A 101 7.76 1.23 -22.83
C ALA A 101 9.25 1.28 -23.26
N LEU A 102 10.15 0.77 -22.39
CA LEU A 102 11.57 0.65 -22.72
C LEU A 102 11.84 -0.36 -23.84
N TYR A 103 11.11 -1.47 -23.87
CA TYR A 103 11.21 -2.46 -24.94
C TYR A 103 10.91 -1.84 -26.34
N PHE A 104 9.99 -0.87 -26.39
CA PHE A 104 9.60 -0.19 -27.63
C PHE A 104 10.20 1.22 -27.78
N ILE A 105 11.16 1.61 -26.97
CA ILE A 105 11.68 3.00 -26.94
C ILE A 105 12.33 3.41 -28.25
N SER A 106 12.90 2.46 -29.01
CA SER A 106 13.54 2.67 -30.30
C SER A 106 12.59 3.20 -31.39
N TYR A 107 11.28 3.07 -31.22
CA TYR A 107 10.30 3.69 -32.14
C TYR A 107 10.09 5.18 -31.88
N LEU A 108 10.67 5.74 -30.84
CA LEU A 108 10.67 7.17 -30.59
C LEU A 108 11.97 7.81 -31.12
N ARG A 109 11.87 9.07 -31.57
CA ARG A 109 13.07 9.87 -31.83
C ARG A 109 13.88 10.05 -30.54
N PRO A 110 15.22 9.99 -30.55
CA PRO A 110 16.05 10.11 -29.35
C PRO A 110 15.68 11.32 -28.47
N ALA A 111 15.50 12.49 -29.05
CA ALA A 111 15.08 13.67 -28.31
C ALA A 111 13.72 13.55 -27.61
N GLN A 112 12.78 12.81 -28.21
CA GLN A 112 11.47 12.54 -27.58
C GLN A 112 11.62 11.56 -26.43
N ALA A 113 12.40 10.50 -26.61
CA ALA A 113 12.69 9.51 -25.56
C ALA A 113 13.37 10.19 -24.37
N LYS A 114 14.45 10.95 -24.60
CA LYS A 114 15.14 11.74 -23.56
C LYS A 114 14.18 12.63 -22.77
N ARG A 115 13.36 13.41 -23.47
CA ARG A 115 12.39 14.31 -22.83
C ARG A 115 11.41 13.56 -21.92
N ARG A 116 10.86 12.42 -22.36
CA ARG A 116 9.88 11.65 -21.60
C ARG A 116 10.51 10.97 -20.39
N LEU A 117 11.68 10.39 -20.55
CA LEU A 117 12.44 9.78 -19.45
C LEU A 117 12.88 10.82 -18.41
N SER A 118 13.30 12.02 -18.84
CA SER A 118 13.64 13.12 -17.91
C SER A 118 12.44 13.58 -17.08
N ILE A 119 11.25 13.64 -17.68
CA ILE A 119 10.01 13.93 -16.94
C ILE A 119 9.77 12.84 -15.86
N ARG A 120 9.88 11.55 -16.24
CA ARG A 120 9.73 10.44 -15.31
C ARG A 120 10.75 10.52 -14.16
N LEU A 121 12.02 10.74 -14.50
CA LEU A 121 13.09 10.86 -13.50
C LEU A 121 12.80 11.97 -12.50
N ASN A 122 12.32 13.13 -12.96
CA ASN A 122 11.93 14.23 -12.08
C ASN A 122 10.74 13.87 -11.16
N LEU A 123 9.79 13.09 -11.65
CA LEU A 123 8.68 12.59 -10.84
C LEU A 123 9.17 11.61 -9.77
N LEU A 124 10.06 10.68 -10.11
CA LEU A 124 10.64 9.73 -9.15
C LEU A 124 11.45 10.45 -8.06
N ARG A 125 12.25 11.46 -8.42
CA ARG A 125 12.97 12.30 -7.44
C ARG A 125 12.03 13.06 -6.50
N LYS A 126 10.87 13.51 -6.99
CA LYS A 126 9.84 14.09 -6.12
C LYS A 126 9.28 13.06 -5.13
N LEU A 127 9.04 11.83 -5.57
CA LEU A 127 8.60 10.74 -4.69
C LEU A 127 9.68 10.37 -3.67
N GLU A 128 10.94 10.33 -4.06
CA GLU A 128 12.08 10.12 -3.18
C GLU A 128 12.10 11.16 -2.05
N ASN A 129 11.98 12.44 -2.38
CA ASN A 129 11.90 13.52 -1.40
C ASN A 129 10.69 13.40 -0.47
N GLN A 130 9.55 12.93 -0.97
CA GLN A 130 8.38 12.66 -0.12
C GLN A 130 8.65 11.55 0.90
N ILE A 131 9.29 10.44 0.49
CA ILE A 131 9.67 9.36 1.41
C ILE A 131 10.68 9.85 2.44
N LEU A 132 11.67 10.65 2.05
CA LEU A 132 12.65 11.24 2.97
C LEU A 132 11.98 12.17 3.98
N ASN A 133 11.03 12.99 3.56
CA ASN A 133 10.27 13.86 4.45
C ASN A 133 9.39 13.06 5.41
N LEU A 134 8.74 12.00 4.94
CA LEU A 134 8.00 11.08 5.80
C LEU A 134 8.93 10.49 6.86
N ARG A 135 10.11 10.00 6.47
CA ARG A 135 11.11 9.43 7.39
C ARG A 135 11.59 10.45 8.44
N ARG A 136 11.74 11.72 8.08
CA ARG A 136 12.14 12.80 9.03
C ARG A 136 11.02 13.18 9.99
N ASN A 137 9.78 13.21 9.49
CA ASN A 137 8.62 13.65 10.26
C ASN A 137 8.01 12.55 11.13
N PHE A 138 8.18 11.29 10.73
CA PHE A 138 7.81 10.15 11.57
C PHE A 138 8.92 9.91 12.60
N LYS A 139 8.84 10.61 13.74
CA LYS A 139 9.55 10.25 14.98
C LYS A 139 8.94 8.98 15.58
N THR A 140 8.77 7.94 14.77
CA THR A 140 8.19 6.70 15.25
C THR A 140 9.29 5.77 15.68
N SER A 141 9.13 5.22 16.88
CA SER A 141 9.96 4.13 17.40
C SER A 141 9.58 2.77 16.80
N ASP A 142 8.63 2.76 15.83
CA ASP A 142 8.18 1.52 15.19
C ASP A 142 9.23 1.02 14.18
N PRO A 143 9.93 -0.09 14.49
CA PRO A 143 10.95 -0.65 13.62
C PRO A 143 10.37 -1.17 12.30
N ASN A 144 9.11 -1.62 12.30
CA ASN A 144 8.45 -2.15 11.11
C ASN A 144 8.20 -1.04 10.09
N LEU A 145 7.69 0.11 10.54
CA LEU A 145 7.49 1.27 9.66
C LEU A 145 8.82 1.79 9.11
N THR A 146 9.86 1.80 9.93
CA THR A 146 11.22 2.18 9.49
C THR A 146 11.73 1.23 8.39
N SER A 147 11.51 -0.08 8.56
CA SER A 147 11.89 -1.09 7.57
C SER A 147 11.12 -0.94 6.26
N ILE A 148 9.81 -0.68 6.32
CA ILE A 148 8.97 -0.42 5.14
C ILE A 148 9.47 0.82 4.38
N LEU A 149 9.74 1.91 5.09
CA LEU A 149 10.25 3.15 4.47
C LEU A 149 11.60 2.94 3.80
N LYS A 150 12.51 2.20 4.46
CA LYS A 150 13.82 1.86 3.90
C LYS A 150 13.68 0.99 2.64
N HIS A 151 12.82 -0.02 2.68
CA HIS A 151 12.55 -0.89 1.53
C HIS A 151 12.06 -0.10 0.32
N ASN A 152 11.01 0.71 0.51
CA ASN A 152 10.45 1.54 -0.57
C ASN A 152 11.46 2.57 -1.11
N PHE A 153 12.26 3.17 -0.23
CA PHE A 153 13.31 4.10 -0.63
C PHE A 153 14.36 3.42 -1.51
N ASN A 154 14.82 2.22 -1.14
CA ASN A 154 15.82 1.49 -1.90
C ASN A 154 15.32 1.07 -3.29
N LEU A 155 14.06 0.61 -3.40
CA LEU A 155 13.45 0.30 -4.69
C LEU A 155 13.36 1.52 -5.59
N LEU A 156 12.91 2.66 -5.04
CA LEU A 156 12.81 3.91 -5.78
C LEU A 156 14.16 4.42 -6.24
N LYS A 157 15.18 4.31 -5.37
CA LYS A 157 16.54 4.70 -5.72
C LYS A 157 17.11 3.87 -6.86
N ALA A 158 16.92 2.55 -6.82
CA ALA A 158 17.34 1.66 -7.90
C ALA A 158 16.67 2.02 -9.24
N GLU A 159 15.39 2.41 -9.24
CA GLU A 159 14.70 2.88 -10.46
C GLU A 159 15.27 4.22 -10.95
N ILE A 160 15.57 5.16 -10.05
CA ILE A 160 16.19 6.45 -10.38
C ILE A 160 17.57 6.25 -11.02
N ASP A 161 18.41 5.41 -10.41
CA ASP A 161 19.77 5.14 -10.88
C ASP A 161 19.71 4.48 -12.27
N SER A 162 18.88 3.44 -12.46
CA SER A 162 18.68 2.77 -13.75
C SER A 162 18.22 3.73 -14.86
N LEU A 163 17.26 4.63 -14.57
CA LEU A 163 16.80 5.62 -15.56
C LEU A 163 17.83 6.69 -15.85
N SER A 164 18.66 7.06 -14.87
CA SER A 164 19.73 8.03 -15.05
C SER A 164 20.81 7.48 -16.00
N ASP A 165 21.18 6.20 -15.81
CA ASP A 165 22.13 5.50 -16.68
C ASP A 165 21.60 5.37 -18.10
N LEU A 166 20.33 4.99 -18.23
CA LEU A 166 19.68 4.92 -19.55
C LEU A 166 19.65 6.28 -20.25
N LEU A 167 19.32 7.37 -19.55
CA LEU A 167 19.33 8.71 -20.11
C LEU A 167 20.70 9.15 -20.60
N SER A 168 21.77 8.72 -19.93
CA SER A 168 23.15 9.01 -20.36
C SER A 168 23.55 8.24 -21.61
N SER A 169 22.96 7.08 -21.87
CA SER A 169 23.27 6.20 -23.01
C SER A 169 22.51 6.54 -24.29
N ILE A 170 21.40 7.26 -24.21
CA ILE A 170 20.65 7.68 -25.41
C ILE A 170 21.38 8.81 -26.08
N SER A 171 21.86 8.60 -27.29
CA SER A 171 22.56 9.56 -28.14
C SER A 171 21.61 10.54 -28.82
#